data_12b85cdd9924ba790d25552f738c71e8
#
_entry.id   12b85cdd9924ba790d25552f738c71e8
#
_cell.length_a   1.000
_cell.length_b   1.000
_cell.length_c   1.000
_cell.angle_alpha   90.00
_cell.angle_beta   90.00
_cell.angle_gamma   90.00
#
_symmetry.space_group_name_H-M   'P 1'
#
loop_
_entity.id
_entity.type
_entity.pdbx_description
1 polymer ?
#
loop_
_entity_poly.entity_id
_entity_poly.type
_entity_poly.pdbx_seq_one_letter_code
_entity_poly.pdbx_strand_id
1 'polypeptide(L)'
;MAKCTVHLLPNHQNTQKPIPCVPCLPFTLGEFSVPGTPFQDLLECFDNSFPDRDYKIEIECPEFTSMCPKTGQPDFGTLIFCYVPDGKCVELKSLKLYLQKFRNEGIFYENVTNRILDDFVTIVKPRRLTLESRWGARGGITSVITVTHEKAK
;
A
#
# COMPACT_ATOMS: atom_id res chain seq x y z
N MET A 1 -31.04 0.57 -28.50
CA MET A 1 -32.03 0.08 -27.52
C MET A 1 -31.91 -1.43 -27.46
N ALA A 2 -31.18 -1.95 -26.46
CA ALA A 2 -31.04 -3.38 -26.24
C ALA A 2 -32.00 -3.78 -25.10
N LYS A 3 -32.96 -4.66 -25.40
CA LYS A 3 -33.89 -5.24 -24.42
C LYS A 3 -33.20 -6.40 -23.74
N CYS A 4 -32.99 -6.31 -22.45
CA CYS A 4 -32.54 -7.43 -21.62
C CYS A 4 -33.77 -8.20 -21.15
N THR A 5 -33.92 -9.47 -21.62
CA THR A 5 -35.00 -10.37 -21.21
C THR A 5 -34.46 -11.28 -20.10
N VAL A 6 -35.01 -11.14 -18.90
CA VAL A 6 -34.70 -12.00 -17.76
C VAL A 6 -35.71 -13.13 -17.71
N HIS A 7 -35.27 -14.38 -17.85
CA HIS A 7 -36.12 -15.57 -17.60
C HIS A 7 -36.16 -15.87 -16.10
N LEU A 8 -37.34 -15.75 -15.50
CA LEU A 8 -37.59 -16.16 -14.11
C LEU A 8 -37.98 -17.64 -14.08
N LEU A 9 -37.29 -18.41 -13.23
CA LEU A 9 -37.70 -19.77 -12.83
C LEU A 9 -38.77 -19.69 -11.72
N PRO A 10 -39.76 -20.60 -11.68
CA PRO A 10 -40.89 -20.49 -10.76
C PRO A 10 -40.62 -21.11 -9.37
N ASN A 11 -41.16 -20.42 -8.37
CA ASN A 11 -41.62 -20.85 -7.06
C ASN A 11 -40.64 -21.22 -5.93
N HIS A 12 -40.50 -20.26 -4.99
CA HIS A 12 -40.84 -20.52 -3.58
C HIS A 12 -41.45 -19.24 -2.98
N GLN A 13 -42.65 -19.38 -2.38
CA GLN A 13 -43.37 -18.29 -1.73
C GLN A 13 -42.60 -17.77 -0.54
N ASN A 14 -42.01 -16.58 -0.68
CA ASN A 14 -41.51 -15.82 0.43
C ASN A 14 -42.13 -14.41 0.37
N THR A 15 -43.05 -14.14 1.26
CA THR A 15 -43.77 -12.88 1.38
C THR A 15 -42.88 -11.83 2.09
N GLN A 16 -41.73 -11.50 1.49
CA GLN A 16 -40.98 -10.31 1.93
C GLN A 16 -41.36 -9.13 1.07
N LYS A 17 -41.86 -8.06 1.72
CA LYS A 17 -42.13 -6.77 1.08
C LYS A 17 -40.85 -6.29 0.38
N PRO A 18 -40.93 -5.72 -0.84
CA PRO A 18 -39.76 -5.17 -1.50
C PRO A 18 -39.17 -4.03 -0.65
N ILE A 19 -37.90 -4.16 -0.33
CA ILE A 19 -37.11 -3.09 0.30
C ILE A 19 -37.05 -1.95 -0.72
N PRO A 20 -37.47 -0.71 -0.39
CA PRO A 20 -37.37 0.41 -1.32
C PRO A 20 -35.90 0.62 -1.67
N CYS A 21 -35.62 0.65 -3.00
CA CYS A 21 -34.31 0.99 -3.53
C CYS A 21 -33.95 2.41 -3.05
N VAL A 22 -33.00 2.52 -2.15
CA VAL A 22 -32.44 3.82 -1.78
C VAL A 22 -31.75 4.37 -3.03
N PRO A 23 -32.10 5.58 -3.50
CA PRO A 23 -31.40 6.15 -4.65
C PRO A 23 -29.90 6.19 -4.34
N CYS A 24 -29.10 5.58 -5.23
CA CYS A 24 -27.65 5.74 -5.19
C CYS A 24 -27.33 7.23 -5.30
N LEU A 25 -27.09 7.87 -4.15
CA LEU A 25 -26.46 9.17 -4.15
C LEU A 25 -25.11 9.00 -4.86
N PRO A 26 -24.73 9.92 -5.75
CA PRO A 26 -23.40 9.88 -6.33
C PRO A 26 -22.39 9.88 -5.16
N PHE A 27 -21.68 8.77 -5.00
CA PHE A 27 -20.57 8.67 -4.07
C PHE A 27 -19.47 9.56 -4.64
N THR A 28 -19.50 10.82 -4.27
CA THR A 28 -18.34 11.69 -4.43
C THR A 28 -17.27 11.11 -3.52
N LEU A 29 -16.24 10.51 -4.12
CA LEU A 29 -14.99 10.23 -3.45
C LEU A 29 -14.51 11.56 -2.88
N GLY A 30 -14.91 11.86 -1.65
CA GLY A 30 -14.31 12.93 -0.87
C GLY A 30 -12.85 12.54 -0.76
N GLU A 31 -11.99 13.36 -1.36
CA GLU A 31 -10.56 13.31 -1.17
C GLU A 31 -10.30 13.35 0.34
N PHE A 32 -10.01 12.20 0.93
CA PHE A 32 -9.44 12.10 2.26
C PHE A 32 -7.93 12.40 2.14
N SER A 33 -7.62 13.54 1.52
CA SER A 33 -6.33 14.16 1.63
C SER A 33 -6.39 15.07 2.85
N VAL A 34 -5.69 14.69 3.90
CA VAL A 34 -5.29 15.68 4.90
C VAL A 34 -4.34 16.62 4.16
N PRO A 35 -4.74 17.88 3.89
CA PRO A 35 -3.93 18.77 3.06
C PRO A 35 -2.60 19.01 3.75
N GLY A 36 -1.50 18.64 3.11
CA GLY A 36 -0.18 19.17 3.40
C GLY A 36 0.74 18.37 4.33
N THR A 37 0.35 17.17 4.81
CA THR A 37 1.29 16.34 5.56
C THR A 37 2.12 15.51 4.58
N PRO A 38 3.46 15.65 4.52
CA PRO A 38 4.32 14.75 3.76
C PRO A 38 4.04 13.30 4.16
N PHE A 39 4.09 12.35 3.21
CA PHE A 39 3.78 10.94 3.52
C PHE A 39 4.67 10.38 4.63
N GLN A 40 5.94 10.78 4.64
CA GLN A 40 6.92 10.38 5.65
C GLN A 40 6.50 10.74 7.10
N ASP A 41 5.75 11.83 7.30
CA ASP A 41 5.29 12.27 8.63
C ASP A 41 4.26 11.32 9.26
N LEU A 42 3.76 10.35 8.48
CA LEU A 42 2.90 9.28 8.97
C LEU A 42 3.69 8.14 9.61
N LEU A 43 5.00 8.03 9.31
CA LEU A 43 5.83 6.99 9.88
C LEU A 43 6.22 7.34 11.32
N GLU A 44 5.89 6.44 12.23
CA GLU A 44 6.26 6.52 13.64
C GLU A 44 7.31 5.45 13.98
N CYS A 45 8.07 5.70 15.01
CA CYS A 45 9.11 4.82 15.51
C CYS A 45 9.01 4.68 17.01
N PHE A 46 9.51 3.56 17.53
CA PHE A 46 9.78 3.36 18.95
C PHE A 46 11.26 3.02 19.17
N ASP A 47 11.72 3.21 20.40
CA ASP A 47 13.14 2.99 20.73
C ASP A 47 13.50 1.50 20.67
N ASN A 48 14.64 1.20 20.03
CA ASN A 48 15.19 -0.15 20.02
C ASN A 48 15.79 -0.49 21.38
N SER A 49 15.16 -1.43 22.09
CA SER A 49 15.64 -1.87 23.43
C SER A 49 16.96 -2.65 23.39
N PHE A 50 17.43 -3.05 22.20
CA PHE A 50 18.65 -3.85 22.02
C PHE A 50 19.58 -3.27 20.95
N PRO A 51 20.02 -2.00 21.08
CA PRO A 51 20.80 -1.31 20.05
C PRO A 51 22.16 -1.96 19.78
N ASP A 52 22.71 -2.67 20.75
CA ASP A 52 24.03 -3.36 20.63
C ASP A 52 23.95 -4.72 19.91
N ARG A 53 22.74 -5.18 19.59
CA ARG A 53 22.55 -6.43 18.86
C ARG A 53 22.40 -6.18 17.36
N ASP A 54 23.07 -7.01 16.58
CA ASP A 54 22.94 -7.01 15.12
C ASP A 54 21.89 -8.05 14.71
N TYR A 55 20.60 -7.71 14.83
CA TYR A 55 19.48 -8.56 14.45
C TYR A 55 18.71 -7.97 13.27
N LYS A 56 18.09 -8.85 12.49
CA LYS A 56 17.33 -8.51 11.30
C LYS A 56 15.83 -8.50 11.61
N ILE A 57 15.14 -7.48 11.15
CA ILE A 57 13.68 -7.41 11.11
C ILE A 57 13.25 -7.54 9.65
N GLU A 58 12.30 -8.45 9.38
CA GLU A 58 11.69 -8.62 8.07
C GLU A 58 10.18 -8.35 8.17
N ILE A 59 9.69 -7.48 7.30
CA ILE A 59 8.27 -7.09 7.24
C ILE A 59 7.81 -7.29 5.80
N GLU A 60 6.81 -8.14 5.61
CA GLU A 60 6.17 -8.35 4.31
C GLU A 60 4.81 -7.66 4.26
N CYS A 61 4.59 -6.87 3.20
CA CYS A 61 3.36 -6.10 2.95
C CYS A 61 2.74 -6.55 1.61
N PRO A 62 1.94 -7.64 1.59
CA PRO A 62 1.42 -8.22 0.35
C PRO A 62 0.27 -7.44 -0.28
N GLU A 63 -0.30 -6.45 0.41
CA GLU A 63 -1.45 -5.67 -0.04
C GLU A 63 -1.07 -4.26 -0.55
N PHE A 64 0.18 -4.06 -0.97
CA PHE A 64 0.59 -2.76 -1.48
C PHE A 64 -0.08 -2.44 -2.81
N THR A 65 -0.56 -1.20 -2.94
CA THR A 65 -1.25 -0.73 -4.13
C THR A 65 -0.80 0.68 -4.47
N SER A 66 -0.56 0.95 -5.74
CA SER A 66 -0.39 2.28 -6.32
C SER A 66 -1.19 2.39 -7.62
N MET A 67 -1.10 3.53 -8.32
CA MET A 67 -1.75 3.74 -9.61
C MET A 67 -0.69 3.80 -10.72
N CYS A 68 -0.98 3.16 -11.85
CA CYS A 68 -0.17 3.36 -13.04
C CYS A 68 -0.31 4.80 -13.56
N PRO A 69 0.77 5.59 -13.65
CA PRO A 69 0.68 7.00 -14.07
C PRO A 69 0.30 7.17 -15.54
N LYS A 70 0.39 6.10 -16.35
CA LYS A 70 0.02 6.12 -17.77
C LYS A 70 -1.44 5.77 -18.03
N THR A 71 -1.98 4.81 -17.26
CA THR A 71 -3.31 4.23 -17.53
C THR A 71 -4.33 4.56 -16.47
N GLY A 72 -3.92 5.03 -15.30
CA GLY A 72 -4.79 5.23 -14.14
C GLY A 72 -5.35 3.93 -13.55
N GLN A 73 -4.84 2.77 -13.97
CA GLN A 73 -5.24 1.48 -13.41
C GLN A 73 -4.47 1.19 -12.12
N PRO A 74 -5.08 0.50 -11.14
CA PRO A 74 -4.39 0.11 -9.93
C PRO A 74 -3.31 -0.93 -10.22
N ASP A 75 -2.17 -0.76 -9.58
CA ASP A 75 -1.05 -1.68 -9.55
C ASP A 75 -0.98 -2.36 -8.19
N PHE A 76 -0.80 -3.67 -8.18
CA PHE A 76 -0.74 -4.49 -6.98
C PHE A 76 0.66 -5.10 -6.83
N GLY A 77 1.17 -5.06 -5.62
CA GLY A 77 2.50 -5.59 -5.35
C GLY A 77 2.68 -6.00 -3.89
N THR A 78 3.78 -6.70 -3.65
CA THR A 78 4.25 -7.04 -2.31
C THR A 78 5.53 -6.26 -2.03
N LEU A 79 5.59 -5.56 -0.90
CA LEU A 79 6.80 -4.93 -0.41
C LEU A 79 7.42 -5.78 0.69
N ILE A 80 8.73 -5.98 0.63
CA ILE A 80 9.49 -6.71 1.63
C ILE A 80 10.59 -5.79 2.16
N PHE A 81 10.45 -5.39 3.42
CA PHE A 81 11.46 -4.64 4.15
C PHE A 81 12.31 -5.63 4.93
N CYS A 82 13.62 -5.60 4.70
CA CYS A 82 14.58 -6.38 5.46
C CYS A 82 15.62 -5.42 6.03
N TYR A 83 15.55 -5.12 7.34
CA TYR A 83 16.44 -4.12 7.92
C TYR A 83 17.08 -4.54 9.24
N VAL A 84 18.22 -3.94 9.54
CA VAL A 84 18.90 -4.01 10.82
C VAL A 84 18.70 -2.68 11.53
N PRO A 85 17.92 -2.64 12.63
CA PRO A 85 17.67 -1.41 13.35
C PRO A 85 18.93 -0.86 14.00
N ASP A 86 18.99 0.46 14.15
CA ASP A 86 19.96 1.15 15.01
C ASP A 86 19.27 1.53 16.33
N GLY A 87 19.10 2.80 16.62
CA GLY A 87 18.43 3.27 17.83
C GLY A 87 16.90 3.16 17.82
N LYS A 88 16.28 2.93 16.66
CA LYS A 88 14.82 2.92 16.51
C LYS A 88 14.31 1.76 15.65
N CYS A 89 13.07 1.34 15.95
CA CYS A 89 12.30 0.39 15.13
C CYS A 89 11.05 1.10 14.58
N VAL A 90 10.60 0.71 13.39
CA VAL A 90 9.37 1.25 12.80
C VAL A 90 8.14 0.70 13.53
N GLU A 91 7.11 1.56 13.74
CA GLU A 91 5.84 1.15 14.28
C GLU A 91 4.93 0.66 13.13
N LEU A 92 4.38 -0.57 13.25
CA LEU A 92 3.74 -1.27 12.13
C LEU A 92 2.39 -0.66 11.72
N LYS A 93 1.62 -0.09 12.65
CA LYS A 93 0.35 0.57 12.33
C LYS A 93 0.60 1.82 11.48
N SER A 94 1.61 2.59 11.85
CA SER A 94 2.02 3.79 11.11
C SER A 94 2.53 3.44 9.72
N LEU A 95 3.36 2.39 9.62
CA LEU A 95 3.83 1.88 8.33
C LEU A 95 2.65 1.49 7.43
N LYS A 96 1.65 0.78 7.95
CA LYS A 96 0.44 0.45 7.20
C LYS A 96 -0.27 1.70 6.68
N LEU A 97 -0.47 2.71 7.52
CA LEU A 97 -1.14 3.95 7.13
C LEU A 97 -0.34 4.74 6.09
N TYR A 98 0.98 4.77 6.23
CA TYR A 98 1.89 5.35 5.26
C TYR A 98 1.75 4.68 3.89
N LEU A 99 1.85 3.35 3.83
CA LEU A 99 1.73 2.59 2.58
C LEU A 99 0.36 2.74 1.91
N GLN A 100 -0.71 2.90 2.69
CA GLN A 100 -2.06 3.12 2.15
C GLN A 100 -2.20 4.45 1.39
N LYS A 101 -1.36 5.45 1.65
CA LYS A 101 -1.37 6.72 0.92
C LYS A 101 -1.05 6.57 -0.56
N PHE A 102 -0.27 5.56 -0.92
CA PHE A 102 0.11 5.31 -2.31
C PHE A 102 -1.02 4.76 -3.18
N ARG A 103 -2.15 4.31 -2.59
CA ARG A 103 -3.26 3.70 -3.33
C ARG A 103 -3.83 4.57 -4.44
N ASN A 104 -3.79 5.88 -4.28
CA ASN A 104 -4.27 6.85 -5.26
C ASN A 104 -3.13 7.66 -5.91
N GLU A 105 -1.88 7.27 -5.66
CA GLU A 105 -0.69 7.95 -6.19
C GLU A 105 -0.31 7.35 -7.54
N GLY A 106 -0.31 8.20 -8.59
CA GLY A 106 0.17 7.82 -9.92
C GLY A 106 1.70 7.84 -9.97
N ILE A 107 2.35 6.68 -9.79
CA ILE A 107 3.80 6.57 -9.65
C ILE A 107 4.33 5.29 -10.29
N PHE A 108 5.49 5.37 -10.97
CA PHE A 108 6.17 4.18 -11.51
C PHE A 108 6.77 3.31 -10.40
N TYR A 109 6.88 2.02 -10.64
CA TYR A 109 7.38 1.02 -9.70
C TYR A 109 8.74 1.37 -9.11
N GLU A 110 9.66 1.79 -9.98
CA GLU A 110 11.01 2.18 -9.61
C GLU A 110 10.99 3.40 -8.67
N ASN A 111 10.17 4.39 -8.99
CA ASN A 111 10.08 5.63 -8.24
C ASN A 111 9.46 5.42 -6.87
N VAL A 112 8.36 4.63 -6.79
CA VAL A 112 7.70 4.37 -5.50
C VAL A 112 8.61 3.55 -4.59
N THR A 113 9.34 2.57 -5.13
CA THR A 113 10.25 1.75 -4.33
C THR A 113 11.40 2.59 -3.74
N ASN A 114 12.00 3.46 -4.56
CA ASN A 114 13.05 4.37 -4.08
C ASN A 114 12.52 5.39 -3.06
N ARG A 115 11.35 6.00 -3.32
CA ARG A 115 10.74 6.94 -2.39
C ARG A 115 10.44 6.31 -1.03
N ILE A 116 9.89 5.10 -1.02
CA ILE A 116 9.61 4.38 0.24
C ILE A 116 10.90 4.08 1.00
N LEU A 117 11.98 3.70 0.30
CA LEU A 117 13.28 3.50 0.93
C LEU A 117 13.78 4.80 1.58
N ASP A 118 13.76 5.92 0.85
CA ASP A 118 14.26 7.20 1.33
C ASP A 118 13.47 7.72 2.54
N ASP A 119 12.13 7.63 2.49
CA ASP A 119 11.25 8.00 3.59
C ASP A 119 11.53 7.13 4.84
N PHE A 120 11.64 5.81 4.65
CA PHE A 120 11.95 4.88 5.74
C PHE A 120 13.32 5.17 6.36
N VAL A 121 14.34 5.37 5.54
CA VAL A 121 15.71 5.69 6.01
C VAL A 121 15.72 7.01 6.78
N THR A 122 15.00 8.01 6.33
CA THR A 122 14.94 9.33 6.97
C THR A 122 14.37 9.24 8.39
N ILE A 123 13.33 8.44 8.58
CA ILE A 123 12.59 8.36 9.86
C ILE A 123 13.18 7.30 10.80
N VAL A 124 13.42 6.08 10.29
CA VAL A 124 13.87 4.93 11.11
C VAL A 124 15.37 4.95 11.34
N LYS A 125 16.14 5.48 10.39
CA LYS A 125 17.62 5.55 10.41
C LYS A 125 18.28 4.19 10.69
N PRO A 126 17.94 3.15 9.91
CA PRO A 126 18.48 1.81 10.15
C PRO A 126 19.98 1.75 9.81
N ARG A 127 20.69 0.74 10.36
CA ARG A 127 22.07 0.47 9.96
C ARG A 127 22.15 -0.03 8.52
N ARG A 128 21.23 -0.91 8.15
CA ARG A 128 21.06 -1.45 6.79
C ARG A 128 19.60 -1.64 6.51
N LEU A 129 19.20 -1.41 5.26
CA LEU A 129 17.86 -1.71 4.75
C LEU A 129 17.98 -2.25 3.33
N THR A 130 17.30 -3.34 3.06
CA THR A 130 16.95 -3.80 1.72
C THR A 130 15.44 -3.73 1.59
N LEU A 131 14.97 -3.00 0.61
CA LEU A 131 13.56 -2.95 0.23
C LEU A 131 13.41 -3.62 -1.12
N GLU A 132 12.57 -4.64 -1.19
CA GLU A 132 12.19 -5.30 -2.43
C GLU A 132 10.71 -5.08 -2.69
N SER A 133 10.36 -4.70 -3.92
CA SER A 133 8.99 -4.63 -4.41
C SER A 133 8.76 -5.64 -5.53
N ARG A 134 7.77 -6.54 -5.34
CA ARG A 134 7.35 -7.56 -6.32
C ARG A 134 6.00 -7.17 -6.87
N TRP A 135 5.91 -6.97 -8.18
CA TRP A 135 4.69 -6.49 -8.81
C TRP A 135 3.93 -7.58 -9.55
N GLY A 136 2.60 -7.52 -9.43
CA GLY A 136 1.69 -8.42 -10.13
C GLY A 136 1.83 -8.32 -11.65
N ALA A 137 1.52 -9.42 -12.33
CA ALA A 137 1.64 -9.48 -13.79
C ALA A 137 0.71 -8.50 -14.50
N ARG A 138 1.27 -7.74 -15.45
CA ARG A 138 0.53 -6.91 -16.39
C ARG A 138 0.94 -7.24 -17.81
N GLY A 139 -0.02 -7.67 -18.62
CA GLY A 139 0.26 -8.14 -19.98
C GLY A 139 1.29 -9.29 -20.02
N GLY A 140 1.33 -10.13 -18.97
CA GLY A 140 2.29 -11.22 -18.83
C GLY A 140 3.66 -10.80 -18.30
N ILE A 141 3.89 -9.50 -18.02
CA ILE A 141 5.17 -8.98 -17.50
C ILE A 141 5.04 -8.80 -15.98
N THR A 142 5.99 -9.37 -15.24
CA THR A 142 6.22 -9.12 -13.83
C THR A 142 7.51 -8.35 -13.64
N SER A 143 7.63 -7.59 -12.56
CA SER A 143 8.88 -6.91 -12.23
C SER A 143 9.17 -7.00 -10.74
N VAL A 144 10.47 -7.02 -10.44
CA VAL A 144 10.99 -6.95 -9.07
C VAL A 144 12.02 -5.83 -9.05
N ILE A 145 11.85 -4.90 -8.11
CA ILE A 145 12.80 -3.82 -7.88
C ILE A 145 13.39 -3.99 -6.47
N THR A 146 14.69 -4.02 -6.38
CA THR A 146 15.41 -4.11 -5.11
C THR A 146 16.30 -2.88 -4.96
N VAL A 147 16.14 -2.19 -3.83
CA VAL A 147 16.95 -1.03 -3.46
C VAL A 147 17.53 -1.23 -2.06
N THR A 148 18.73 -0.69 -1.83
CA THR A 148 19.45 -0.91 -0.58
C THR A 148 19.97 0.40 -0.01
N HIS A 149 20.05 0.44 1.32
CA HIS A 149 20.71 1.50 2.07
C HIS A 149 21.67 0.88 3.09
N GLU A 150 22.83 1.47 3.24
CA GLU A 150 23.77 1.15 4.29
C GLU A 150 24.29 2.45 4.92
N LYS A 151 24.20 2.52 6.26
CA LYS A 151 24.68 3.68 7.01
C LYS A 151 26.19 3.80 6.84
N ALA A 152 26.68 4.97 6.43
CA ALA A 152 28.10 5.24 6.39
C ALA A 152 28.73 5.04 7.80
N LYS A 153 29.91 4.43 7.81
CA LYS A 153 30.71 4.24 9.05
C LYS A 153 31.23 5.55 9.58
#